data_b6679e09b3642d26cc6611424090823f
#
_entry.id   b6679e09b3642d26cc6611424090823f
#
_cell.length_a   1.000
_cell.length_b   1.000
_cell.length_c   1.000
_cell.angle_alpha   90.00
_cell.angle_beta   90.00
_cell.angle_gamma   90.00
#
_symmetry.space_group_name_H-M   'P 1'
#
loop_
_entity.id
_entity.type
_entity.pdbx_description
1 polymer ?
#
loop_
_entity_poly.entity_id
_entity_poly.type
_entity_poly.pdbx_seq_one_letter_code
_entity_poly.pdbx_strand_id
1 'polypeptide(L)'
;MKEISLGLTFDDVLLQPGASDILPSQADTRTQLTKSISLNIPVLSSAMDTVTEARMAIVMAQLGGIGVLHRNLSIEEQCAAVRQVK
;
A
#
# COMPACT_ATOMS: atom_id res chain seq x y z
N MET A 1 13.45 18.41 28.51
CA MET A 1 13.84 17.44 27.47
C MET A 1 12.59 16.72 26.97
N LYS A 2 12.44 16.63 25.67
CA LYS A 2 11.31 15.89 25.10
C LYS A 2 11.53 14.39 25.26
N GLU A 3 10.49 13.66 25.58
CA GLU A 3 10.54 12.23 25.58
C GLU A 3 10.70 11.69 24.16
N ILE A 4 11.48 10.64 24.03
CA ILE A 4 11.66 9.95 22.76
C ILE A 4 10.65 8.83 22.69
N SER A 5 9.77 8.88 21.69
CA SER A 5 8.79 7.82 21.48
C SER A 5 9.46 6.53 21.01
N LEU A 6 8.94 5.41 21.47
CA LEU A 6 9.38 4.10 21.01
C LEU A 6 8.87 3.85 19.60
N GLY A 7 9.78 3.56 18.68
CA GLY A 7 9.44 3.14 17.32
C GLY A 7 9.96 1.73 17.08
N LEU A 8 9.14 0.89 16.49
CA LEU A 8 9.49 -0.50 16.21
C LEU A 8 9.68 -0.71 14.71
N THR A 9 10.63 -1.57 14.36
CA THR A 9 10.81 -2.06 13.00
C THR A 9 10.37 -3.52 12.93
N PHE A 10 10.27 -4.06 11.72
CA PHE A 10 9.93 -5.48 11.56
C PHE A 10 10.95 -6.41 12.21
N ASP A 11 12.22 -5.97 12.32
CA ASP A 11 13.26 -6.77 12.99
C ASP A 11 13.03 -6.87 14.50
N ASP A 12 12.26 -5.95 15.07
CA ASP A 12 12.01 -5.91 16.53
C ASP A 12 10.83 -6.76 16.97
N VAL A 13 10.03 -7.26 16.04
CA VAL A 13 8.75 -7.91 16.36
C VAL A 13 8.56 -9.19 15.58
N LEU A 14 7.69 -10.04 16.09
CA LEU A 14 7.23 -11.26 15.43
C LEU A 14 5.72 -11.27 15.41
N LEU A 15 5.14 -11.94 14.42
CA LEU A 15 3.70 -12.15 14.40
C LEU A 15 3.33 -13.18 15.47
N GLN A 16 2.34 -12.82 16.28
CA GLN A 16 1.83 -13.71 17.30
C GLN A 16 0.74 -14.59 16.69
N PRO A 17 0.86 -15.93 16.76
CA PRO A 17 -0.17 -16.80 16.25
C PRO A 17 -1.50 -16.62 16.99
N GLY A 18 -2.59 -16.70 16.25
CA GLY A 18 -3.93 -16.65 16.80
C GLY A 18 -4.73 -17.88 16.38
N ALA A 19 -5.79 -18.15 17.09
CA ALA A 19 -6.70 -19.26 16.74
C ALA A 19 -7.43 -18.90 15.44
N SER A 20 -7.61 -19.90 14.57
CA SER A 20 -8.36 -19.74 13.33
C SER A 20 -9.18 -20.99 13.07
N ASP A 21 -10.39 -20.80 12.57
CA ASP A 21 -11.30 -21.88 12.18
C ASP A 21 -11.50 -21.96 10.65
N ILE A 22 -10.68 -21.23 9.89
CA ILE A 22 -10.75 -21.23 8.44
C ILE A 22 -9.46 -21.78 7.82
N LEU A 23 -9.58 -22.33 6.62
CA LEU A 23 -8.42 -22.72 5.82
C LEU A 23 -7.81 -21.49 5.12
N PRO A 24 -6.51 -21.53 4.79
CA PRO A 24 -5.91 -20.43 4.04
C PRO A 24 -6.64 -20.07 2.75
N SER A 25 -7.18 -21.06 2.05
CA SER A 25 -7.95 -20.85 0.82
C SER A 25 -9.29 -20.14 1.05
N GLN A 26 -9.77 -20.09 2.30
CA GLN A 26 -11.01 -19.43 2.69
C GLN A 26 -10.76 -18.02 3.22
N ALA A 27 -9.49 -17.61 3.33
CA ALA A 27 -9.15 -16.30 3.86
C ALA A 27 -9.64 -15.20 2.92
N ASP A 28 -10.24 -14.17 3.48
CA ASP A 28 -10.69 -12.99 2.76
C ASP A 28 -9.71 -11.86 3.04
N THR A 29 -8.93 -11.48 2.03
CA THR A 29 -7.91 -10.44 2.16
C THR A 29 -8.43 -9.06 1.82
N ARG A 30 -9.68 -8.92 1.41
CA ARG A 30 -10.25 -7.63 1.09
C ARG A 30 -10.20 -6.71 2.31
N THR A 31 -9.89 -5.45 2.06
CA THR A 31 -9.74 -4.48 3.14
C THR A 31 -10.25 -3.11 2.70
N GLN A 32 -10.65 -2.31 3.68
CA GLN A 32 -11.13 -0.95 3.48
C GLN A 32 -9.99 0.00 3.78
N LEU A 33 -9.44 0.64 2.74
CA LEU A 33 -8.36 1.61 2.93
C LEU A 33 -8.89 2.95 3.43
N THR A 34 -9.94 3.43 2.79
CA THR A 34 -10.65 4.64 3.20
C THR A 34 -12.15 4.38 3.11
N LYS A 35 -12.97 5.37 3.46
CA LYS A 35 -14.43 5.22 3.37
C LYS A 35 -14.91 4.86 1.97
N SER A 36 -14.17 5.28 0.94
CA SER A 36 -14.57 5.08 -0.45
C SER A 36 -13.64 4.18 -1.25
N ILE A 37 -12.53 3.71 -0.66
CA ILE A 37 -11.55 2.89 -1.36
C ILE A 37 -11.41 1.56 -0.67
N SER A 38 -11.72 0.49 -1.39
CA SER A 38 -11.53 -0.90 -0.96
C SER A 38 -10.44 -1.55 -1.79
N LEU A 39 -9.67 -2.43 -1.17
CA LEU A 39 -8.63 -3.20 -1.83
C LEU A 39 -8.95 -4.69 -1.76
N ASN A 40 -8.60 -5.43 -2.79
CA ASN A 40 -8.72 -6.90 -2.78
C ASN A 40 -7.58 -7.55 -2.01
N ILE A 41 -6.42 -6.92 -1.97
CA ILE A 41 -5.29 -7.33 -1.13
C ILE A 41 -4.79 -6.11 -0.35
N PRO A 42 -4.36 -6.27 0.91
CA PRO A 42 -3.95 -5.15 1.76
C PRO A 42 -2.49 -4.75 1.50
N VAL A 43 -2.17 -4.41 0.25
CA VAL A 43 -0.81 -4.06 -0.16
C VAL A 43 -0.83 -2.71 -0.86
N LEU A 44 0.03 -1.80 -0.38
CA LEU A 44 0.21 -0.49 -0.96
C LEU A 44 1.66 -0.32 -1.43
N SER A 45 1.85 0.39 -2.53
CA SER A 45 3.17 0.81 -2.98
C SER A 45 3.41 2.24 -2.51
N SER A 46 4.53 2.47 -1.82
CA SER A 46 4.81 3.76 -1.18
C SER A 46 5.02 4.88 -2.17
N ALA A 47 4.63 6.10 -1.77
CA ALA A 47 4.82 7.32 -2.55
C ALA A 47 6.29 7.77 -2.47
N MET A 48 7.16 7.02 -3.08
CA MET A 48 8.60 7.27 -3.08
C MET A 48 9.11 7.35 -4.51
N ASP A 49 10.02 8.30 -4.75
CA ASP A 49 10.73 8.41 -6.02
C ASP A 49 11.42 7.07 -6.33
N THR A 50 11.43 6.68 -7.58
CA THR A 50 11.97 5.41 -8.08
C THR A 50 11.25 4.16 -7.59
N VAL A 51 10.23 4.27 -6.73
CA VAL A 51 9.43 3.15 -6.27
C VAL A 51 8.07 3.11 -6.96
N THR A 52 7.26 4.16 -6.80
CA THR A 52 5.90 4.17 -7.34
C THR A 52 5.72 5.29 -8.37
N GLU A 53 5.76 4.90 -9.61
CA GLU A 53 5.39 5.74 -10.75
C GLU A 53 4.24 5.06 -11.48
N ALA A 54 3.82 5.60 -12.63
CA ALA A 54 2.63 5.10 -13.32
C ALA A 54 2.66 3.59 -13.55
N ARG A 55 3.80 3.04 -13.96
CA ARG A 55 3.93 1.61 -14.24
C ARG A 55 3.67 0.75 -13.00
N MET A 56 4.29 1.10 -11.87
CA MET A 56 4.08 0.36 -10.61
C MET A 56 2.64 0.51 -10.14
N ALA A 57 2.06 1.72 -10.24
CA ALA A 57 0.69 1.96 -9.83
C ALA A 57 -0.30 1.11 -10.65
N ILE A 58 -0.06 0.97 -11.95
CA ILE A 58 -0.88 0.11 -12.82
C ILE A 58 -0.80 -1.35 -12.37
N VAL A 59 0.40 -1.86 -12.15
CA VAL A 59 0.60 -3.26 -11.74
C VAL A 59 -0.06 -3.50 -10.37
N MET A 60 0.13 -2.59 -9.42
CA MET A 60 -0.49 -2.70 -8.10
C MET A 60 -2.02 -2.75 -8.20
N ALA A 61 -2.61 -1.91 -9.03
CA ALA A 61 -4.06 -1.90 -9.25
C ALA A 61 -4.54 -3.22 -9.86
N GLN A 62 -3.81 -3.74 -10.84
CA GLN A 62 -4.15 -5.01 -11.49
C GLN A 62 -4.09 -6.19 -10.53
N LEU A 63 -3.20 -6.14 -9.54
CA LEU A 63 -3.06 -7.20 -8.52
C LEU A 63 -4.05 -7.06 -7.36
N GLY A 64 -4.82 -5.98 -7.32
CA GLY A 64 -5.82 -5.76 -6.28
C GLY A 64 -5.39 -4.87 -5.13
N GLY A 65 -4.16 -4.36 -5.16
CA GLY A 65 -3.67 -3.36 -4.21
C GLY A 65 -3.81 -1.95 -4.75
N ILE A 66 -2.97 -1.04 -4.28
CA ILE A 66 -2.96 0.33 -4.75
C ILE A 66 -1.53 0.90 -4.72
N GLY A 67 -1.21 1.70 -5.73
CA GLY A 67 0.02 2.47 -5.75
C GLY A 67 -0.26 3.93 -5.43
N VAL A 68 0.60 4.55 -4.63
CA VAL A 68 0.51 5.98 -4.31
C VAL A 68 1.64 6.69 -5.04
N LEU A 69 1.28 7.56 -5.99
CA LEU A 69 2.26 8.28 -6.78
C LEU A 69 2.99 9.31 -5.92
N HIS A 70 4.31 9.37 -6.07
CA HIS A 70 5.11 10.38 -5.38
C HIS A 70 4.92 11.75 -6.04
N ARG A 71 5.36 12.79 -5.33
CA ARG A 71 5.19 14.18 -5.81
C ARG A 71 6.48 14.81 -6.33
N ASN A 72 7.56 14.05 -6.45
CA ASN A 72 8.82 14.57 -7.00
C ASN A 72 8.75 14.66 -8.53
N LEU A 73 7.69 15.30 -9.01
CA LEU A 73 7.35 15.47 -10.42
C LEU A 73 6.77 16.86 -10.61
N SER A 74 6.87 17.38 -11.83
CA SER A 74 6.11 18.59 -12.18
C SER A 74 4.62 18.27 -12.17
N ILE A 75 3.78 19.32 -12.14
CA ILE A 75 2.32 19.15 -12.18
C ILE A 75 1.91 18.40 -13.44
N GLU A 76 2.49 18.78 -14.60
CA GLU A 76 2.19 18.11 -15.86
C GLU A 76 2.58 16.64 -15.85
N GLU A 77 3.76 16.33 -15.32
CA GLU A 77 4.24 14.93 -15.24
C GLU A 77 3.35 14.09 -14.31
N GLN A 78 2.95 14.64 -13.18
CA GLN A 78 2.09 13.92 -12.25
C GLN A 78 0.69 13.71 -12.85
N CYS A 79 0.15 14.72 -13.52
CA CYS A 79 -1.13 14.58 -14.21
C CYS A 79 -1.07 13.55 -15.33
N ALA A 80 0.03 13.49 -16.08
CA ALA A 80 0.21 12.48 -17.12
C ALA A 80 0.28 11.09 -16.52
N ALA A 81 0.96 10.92 -15.38
CA ALA A 81 1.02 9.63 -14.68
C ALA A 81 -0.36 9.17 -14.21
N VAL A 82 -1.15 10.07 -13.63
CA VAL A 82 -2.51 9.76 -13.19
C VAL A 82 -3.39 9.34 -14.37
N ARG A 83 -3.30 10.05 -15.49
CA ARG A 83 -4.08 9.70 -16.70
C ARG A 83 -3.68 8.34 -17.24
N GLN A 84 -2.41 7.99 -17.18
CA GLN A 84 -1.92 6.70 -17.67
C GLN A 84 -2.43 5.55 -16.79
N VAL A 85 -2.54 5.76 -15.48
CA VAL A 85 -3.03 4.74 -14.55
C VAL A 85 -4.54 4.53 -14.67
N LYS A 86 -5.26 5.59 -14.92
CA LYS A 86 -6.74 5.56 -15.01
C LYS A 86 -7.29 5.04 -16.36
#